data_663ccb7ebbfd544d7baf0146454aeae1
#
_entry.id   663ccb7ebbfd544d7baf0146454aeae1
#
_cell.length_a   1.000
_cell.length_b   1.000
_cell.length_c   1.000
_cell.angle_alpha   90.00
_cell.angle_beta   90.00
_cell.angle_gamma   90.00
#
_symmetry.space_group_name_H-M   'P 1'
#
loop_
_entity.id
_entity.type
_entity.pdbx_description
1 polymer ?
#
loop_
_entity_poly.entity_id
_entity_poly.type
_entity_poly.pdbx_seq_one_letter_code
_entity_poly.pdbx_strand_id
1 'polypeptide(L)'
;MVFVASGVAVVTGAGSGIGRALAQQLAAAGSALAIADVDEAGLAETAASLRGNVEISTHVLDVSDEAAVRAFADDVVARHRRVTLVVNNAGVALLGQFEEISLDDFRWLMNINFWGVVYGVKYFLPVLKQQPRAHIVNVSSVFGLVAPVGQSAYSASKFAVRGFTEVLRHELEGSNVFVSCVHPGGIRTAIAQRARLGANAPARSREEAVARFDRLTPNSAEEAAARILQGVERREPRILIGRDARQIDVLQRLRPATYWKALAKRVQEPTRKP
;
A
#
# COMPACT_ATOMS: atom_id res chain seq x y z
N MET A 1 17.44 -9.42 -9.71
CA MET A 1 16.13 -9.79 -9.12
C MET A 1 15.51 -10.91 -9.97
N VAL A 2 15.80 -12.18 -9.61
CA VAL A 2 15.44 -13.34 -10.48
C VAL A 2 13.96 -13.68 -10.42
N PHE A 3 13.35 -13.60 -9.24
CA PHE A 3 11.93 -13.93 -9.07
C PHE A 3 11.01 -12.91 -9.75
N VAL A 4 11.30 -11.63 -9.56
CA VAL A 4 10.50 -10.54 -10.14
C VAL A 4 10.61 -10.54 -11.67
N ALA A 5 11.78 -10.85 -12.23
CA ALA A 5 12.05 -10.77 -13.67
C ALA A 5 11.33 -11.82 -14.55
N SER A 6 10.88 -12.92 -13.97
CA SER A 6 10.31 -14.05 -14.75
C SER A 6 8.81 -14.26 -14.53
N GLY A 7 8.15 -13.35 -13.83
CA GLY A 7 6.78 -13.51 -13.36
C GLY A 7 5.74 -12.64 -14.07
N VAL A 8 4.52 -12.79 -13.60
CA VAL A 8 3.40 -11.86 -13.84
C VAL A 8 3.06 -11.21 -12.53
N ALA A 9 3.12 -9.88 -12.48
CA ALA A 9 2.83 -9.11 -11.30
C ALA A 9 1.51 -8.34 -11.46
N VAL A 10 0.67 -8.43 -10.45
CA VAL A 10 -0.55 -7.63 -10.28
C VAL A 10 -0.25 -6.49 -9.32
N VAL A 11 -0.56 -5.24 -9.70
CA VAL A 11 -0.37 -4.06 -8.85
C VAL A 11 -1.64 -3.22 -8.84
N THR A 12 -2.27 -3.07 -7.67
CA THR A 12 -3.40 -2.16 -7.48
C THR A 12 -2.93 -0.79 -7.00
N GLY A 13 -3.71 0.28 -7.31
CA GLY A 13 -3.29 1.65 -7.02
C GLY A 13 -2.08 2.07 -7.87
N ALA A 14 -2.03 1.58 -9.12
CA ALA A 14 -0.90 1.78 -10.02
C ALA A 14 -0.92 3.12 -10.75
N GLY A 15 -1.99 3.89 -10.66
CA GLY A 15 -2.14 5.19 -11.32
C GLY A 15 -1.21 6.29 -10.78
N SER A 16 -0.61 6.09 -9.60
CA SER A 16 0.30 7.10 -9.01
C SER A 16 1.24 6.51 -7.95
N GLY A 17 2.14 7.34 -7.43
CA GLY A 17 2.94 7.09 -6.24
C GLY A 17 3.69 5.75 -6.26
N ILE A 18 3.62 5.02 -5.15
CA ILE A 18 4.33 3.74 -4.96
C ILE A 18 3.89 2.71 -6.00
N GLY A 19 2.58 2.63 -6.32
CA GLY A 19 2.05 1.68 -7.30
C GLY A 19 2.61 1.91 -8.71
N ARG A 20 2.67 3.17 -9.16
CA ARG A 20 3.31 3.56 -10.44
C ARG A 20 4.80 3.18 -10.45
N ALA A 21 5.51 3.54 -9.39
CA ALA A 21 6.95 3.25 -9.30
C ALA A 21 7.22 1.73 -9.27
N LEU A 22 6.36 0.95 -8.61
CA LEU A 22 6.41 -0.52 -8.65
C LEU A 22 6.20 -1.05 -10.07
N ALA A 23 5.17 -0.59 -10.78
CA ALA A 23 4.88 -1.01 -12.15
C ALA A 23 6.08 -0.71 -13.07
N GLN A 24 6.67 0.48 -12.96
CA GLN A 24 7.84 0.87 -13.75
C GLN A 24 9.06 -0.01 -13.49
N GLN A 25 9.37 -0.29 -12.22
CA GLN A 25 10.53 -1.12 -11.87
C GLN A 25 10.31 -2.60 -12.21
N LEU A 26 9.08 -3.10 -12.08
CA LEU A 26 8.71 -4.46 -12.47
C LEU A 26 8.81 -4.65 -14.00
N ALA A 27 8.29 -3.72 -14.80
CA ALA A 27 8.41 -3.75 -16.25
C ALA A 27 9.88 -3.70 -16.69
N ALA A 28 10.67 -2.80 -16.12
CA ALA A 28 12.10 -2.69 -16.40
C ALA A 28 12.89 -3.94 -16.00
N ALA A 29 12.41 -4.69 -15.00
CA ALA A 29 12.98 -5.97 -14.59
C ALA A 29 12.56 -7.14 -15.50
N GLY A 30 11.58 -6.97 -16.39
CA GLY A 30 11.10 -8.02 -17.32
C GLY A 30 9.83 -8.74 -16.87
N SER A 31 9.13 -8.27 -15.81
CA SER A 31 7.83 -8.84 -15.42
C SER A 31 6.74 -8.45 -16.40
N ALA A 32 5.88 -9.39 -16.77
CA ALA A 32 4.56 -9.06 -17.31
C ALA A 32 3.69 -8.45 -16.21
N LEU A 33 2.76 -7.55 -16.58
CA LEU A 33 2.03 -6.72 -15.62
C LEU A 33 0.52 -6.71 -15.88
N ALA A 34 -0.23 -6.85 -14.82
CA ALA A 34 -1.63 -6.38 -14.74
C ALA A 34 -1.69 -5.22 -13.74
N ILE A 35 -1.92 -4.01 -14.23
CA ILE A 35 -1.98 -2.80 -13.41
C ILE A 35 -3.42 -2.30 -13.30
N ALA A 36 -3.82 -1.94 -12.09
CA ALA A 36 -5.19 -1.50 -11.81
C ALA A 36 -5.22 -0.22 -10.97
N ASP A 37 -6.15 0.67 -11.28
CA ASP A 37 -6.45 1.87 -10.49
C ASP A 37 -7.88 2.33 -10.82
N VAL A 38 -8.50 3.10 -9.93
CA VAL A 38 -9.75 3.79 -10.20
C VAL A 38 -9.55 5.07 -11.04
N ASP A 39 -8.34 5.64 -11.00
CA ASP A 39 -7.92 6.81 -11.79
C ASP A 39 -7.45 6.35 -13.19
N GLU A 40 -8.37 6.34 -14.17
CA GLU A 40 -8.10 5.91 -15.54
C GLU A 40 -6.99 6.74 -16.20
N ALA A 41 -6.99 8.05 -15.99
CA ALA A 41 -5.96 8.94 -16.56
C ALA A 41 -4.58 8.63 -15.99
N GLY A 42 -4.46 8.50 -14.64
CA GLY A 42 -3.24 8.14 -13.98
C GLY A 42 -2.75 6.74 -14.37
N LEU A 43 -3.67 5.81 -14.63
CA LEU A 43 -3.35 4.47 -15.10
C LEU A 43 -2.78 4.49 -16.53
N ALA A 44 -3.39 5.27 -17.42
CA ALA A 44 -2.90 5.47 -18.80
C ALA A 44 -1.51 6.10 -18.82
N GLU A 45 -1.27 7.13 -18.01
CA GLU A 45 0.07 7.74 -17.84
C GLU A 45 1.10 6.71 -17.37
N THR A 46 0.73 5.86 -16.41
CA THR A 46 1.61 4.81 -15.92
C THR A 46 1.94 3.84 -17.05
N ALA A 47 0.93 3.32 -17.75
CA ALA A 47 1.13 2.39 -18.86
C ALA A 47 2.04 2.97 -19.94
N ALA A 48 1.87 4.23 -20.31
CA ALA A 48 2.71 4.93 -21.29
C ALA A 48 4.16 5.12 -20.82
N SER A 49 4.40 5.15 -19.51
CA SER A 49 5.72 5.32 -18.92
C SER A 49 6.51 4.02 -18.76
N LEU A 50 5.87 2.86 -18.94
CA LEU A 50 6.50 1.56 -18.75
C LEU A 50 7.55 1.31 -19.84
N ARG A 51 8.69 0.80 -19.43
CA ARG A 51 9.80 0.45 -20.31
C ARG A 51 10.06 -1.05 -20.26
N GLY A 52 10.36 -1.63 -21.40
CA GLY A 52 10.56 -3.08 -21.57
C GLY A 52 9.58 -3.65 -22.58
N ASN A 53 9.95 -4.75 -23.21
CA ASN A 53 9.08 -5.49 -24.12
C ASN A 53 8.33 -6.59 -23.34
N VAL A 54 7.43 -6.16 -22.45
CA VAL A 54 6.67 -7.06 -21.57
C VAL A 54 5.17 -6.92 -21.86
N GLU A 55 4.43 -8.00 -21.63
CA GLU A 55 2.97 -7.96 -21.73
C GLU A 55 2.39 -7.14 -20.59
N ILE A 56 1.50 -6.18 -20.93
CA ILE A 56 0.84 -5.29 -19.98
C ILE A 56 -0.66 -5.34 -20.20
N SER A 57 -1.43 -5.43 -19.12
CA SER A 57 -2.86 -5.16 -19.12
C SER A 57 -3.19 -4.06 -18.13
N THR A 58 -4.13 -3.18 -18.51
CA THR A 58 -4.63 -2.07 -17.69
C THR A 58 -6.09 -2.29 -17.36
N HIS A 59 -6.47 -2.03 -16.09
CA HIS A 59 -7.82 -2.28 -15.60
C HIS A 59 -8.29 -1.10 -14.74
N VAL A 60 -9.38 -0.45 -15.15
CA VAL A 60 -10.04 0.53 -14.30
C VAL A 60 -10.81 -0.23 -13.22
N LEU A 61 -10.41 -0.07 -11.95
CA LEU A 61 -10.87 -0.91 -10.85
C LEU A 61 -11.05 -0.12 -9.56
N ASP A 62 -12.27 -0.15 -9.02
CA ASP A 62 -12.50 0.17 -7.62
C ASP A 62 -12.30 -1.10 -6.78
N VAL A 63 -11.23 -1.13 -5.97
CA VAL A 63 -10.91 -2.28 -5.11
C VAL A 63 -11.90 -2.50 -3.97
N SER A 64 -12.79 -1.55 -3.70
CA SER A 64 -13.86 -1.67 -2.71
C SER A 64 -15.07 -2.48 -3.21
N ASP A 65 -15.17 -2.70 -4.52
CA ASP A 65 -16.19 -3.54 -5.15
C ASP A 65 -15.68 -4.98 -5.29
N GLU A 66 -16.25 -5.87 -4.48
CA GLU A 66 -15.88 -7.29 -4.47
C GLU A 66 -16.09 -7.95 -5.84
N ALA A 67 -17.23 -7.67 -6.51
CA ALA A 67 -17.55 -8.28 -7.79
C ALA A 67 -16.58 -7.81 -8.89
N ALA A 68 -16.22 -6.53 -8.87
CA ALA A 68 -15.22 -5.97 -9.78
C ALA A 68 -13.83 -6.58 -9.55
N VAL A 69 -13.40 -6.76 -8.29
CA VAL A 69 -12.10 -7.40 -7.98
C VAL A 69 -12.08 -8.86 -8.41
N ARG A 70 -13.20 -9.58 -8.25
CA ARG A 70 -13.33 -10.96 -8.76
C ARG A 70 -13.20 -11.01 -10.28
N ALA A 71 -13.97 -10.20 -10.99
CA ALA A 71 -13.91 -10.13 -12.45
C ALA A 71 -12.52 -9.73 -12.96
N PHE A 72 -11.85 -8.79 -12.27
CA PHE A 72 -10.48 -8.41 -12.55
C PHE A 72 -9.52 -9.61 -12.41
N ALA A 73 -9.63 -10.39 -11.34
CA ALA A 73 -8.77 -11.56 -11.15
C ALA A 73 -8.99 -12.61 -12.24
N ASP A 74 -10.26 -12.86 -12.61
CA ASP A 74 -10.60 -13.80 -13.69
C ASP A 74 -10.02 -13.36 -15.04
N ASP A 75 -10.12 -12.06 -15.39
CA ASP A 75 -9.58 -11.50 -16.63
C ASP A 75 -8.04 -11.55 -16.66
N VAL A 76 -7.38 -11.19 -15.56
CA VAL A 76 -5.91 -11.30 -15.45
C VAL A 76 -5.44 -12.75 -15.66
N VAL A 77 -6.13 -13.71 -15.05
CA VAL A 77 -5.79 -15.13 -15.20
C VAL A 77 -6.03 -15.60 -16.63
N ALA A 78 -7.15 -15.21 -17.26
CA ALA A 78 -7.46 -15.54 -18.63
C ALA A 78 -6.39 -15.01 -19.62
N ARG A 79 -5.95 -13.77 -19.42
CA ARG A 79 -4.97 -13.09 -20.28
C ARG A 79 -3.55 -13.57 -20.06
N HIS A 80 -3.07 -13.54 -18.83
CA HIS A 80 -1.66 -13.82 -18.51
C HIS A 80 -1.40 -15.30 -18.16
N ARG A 81 -2.44 -16.11 -17.97
CA ARG A 81 -2.42 -17.55 -17.63
C ARG A 81 -1.74 -17.91 -16.31
N ARG A 82 -1.01 -17.02 -15.72
CA ARG A 82 -0.31 -17.19 -14.44
C ARG A 82 -0.19 -15.85 -13.71
N VAL A 83 -0.10 -15.92 -12.39
CA VAL A 83 0.23 -14.77 -11.54
C VAL A 83 1.22 -15.25 -10.49
N THR A 84 2.33 -14.55 -10.32
CA THR A 84 3.39 -14.91 -9.36
C THR A 84 3.55 -13.90 -8.24
N LEU A 85 3.15 -12.64 -8.47
CA LEU A 85 3.23 -11.56 -7.49
C LEU A 85 1.92 -10.77 -7.47
N VAL A 86 1.35 -10.58 -6.30
CA VAL A 86 0.22 -9.67 -6.09
C VAL A 86 0.62 -8.59 -5.09
N VAL A 87 0.51 -7.33 -5.51
CA VAL A 87 0.77 -6.17 -4.66
C VAL A 87 -0.54 -5.42 -4.43
N ASN A 88 -1.15 -5.65 -3.28
CA ASN A 88 -2.32 -4.91 -2.81
C ASN A 88 -1.83 -3.57 -2.24
N ASN A 89 -1.73 -2.56 -3.11
CA ASN A 89 -1.17 -1.25 -2.79
C ASN A 89 -2.24 -0.15 -2.78
N ALA A 90 -3.36 -0.31 -3.49
CA ALA A 90 -4.43 0.68 -3.51
C ALA A 90 -4.82 1.13 -2.09
N GLY A 91 -4.99 2.42 -1.92
CA GLY A 91 -5.35 2.98 -0.63
C GLY A 91 -5.53 4.48 -0.65
N VAL A 92 -6.35 4.96 0.26
CA VAL A 92 -6.75 6.36 0.41
C VAL A 92 -6.49 6.86 1.82
N ALA A 93 -6.50 8.18 2.01
CA ALA A 93 -6.45 8.82 3.31
C ALA A 93 -7.74 9.59 3.63
N LEU A 94 -8.02 9.71 4.90
CA LEU A 94 -9.13 10.49 5.46
C LEU A 94 -8.56 11.37 6.57
N LEU A 95 -8.83 12.66 6.50
CA LEU A 95 -8.34 13.67 7.45
C LEU A 95 -9.48 14.13 8.34
N GLY A 96 -9.25 14.16 9.64
CA GLY A 96 -10.18 14.67 10.64
C GLY A 96 -10.08 13.90 11.95
N GLN A 97 -10.47 14.54 13.04
CA GLN A 97 -10.65 13.87 14.33
C GLN A 97 -11.85 12.93 14.26
N PHE A 98 -11.97 11.99 15.18
CA PHE A 98 -13.04 10.99 15.14
C PHE A 98 -14.45 11.60 15.13
N GLU A 99 -14.66 12.69 15.86
CA GLU A 99 -15.93 13.43 15.90
C GLU A 99 -16.23 14.25 14.62
N GLU A 100 -15.19 14.50 13.80
CA GLU A 100 -15.30 15.26 12.56
C GLU A 100 -15.59 14.38 11.35
N ILE A 101 -15.34 13.07 11.45
CA ILE A 101 -15.57 12.12 10.37
C ILE A 101 -16.92 11.42 10.52
N SER A 102 -17.62 11.20 9.42
CA SER A 102 -18.85 10.41 9.41
C SER A 102 -18.56 8.91 9.45
N LEU A 103 -19.55 8.11 9.89
CA LEU A 103 -19.43 6.65 9.78
C LEU A 103 -19.34 6.19 8.32
N ASP A 104 -19.91 6.92 7.38
CA ASP A 104 -19.82 6.60 5.95
C ASP A 104 -18.43 6.88 5.40
N ASP A 105 -17.76 7.95 5.83
CA ASP A 105 -16.35 8.19 5.52
C ASP A 105 -15.46 7.09 6.09
N PHE A 106 -15.76 6.65 7.33
CA PHE A 106 -15.03 5.57 7.96
C PHE A 106 -15.19 4.26 7.18
N ARG A 107 -16.44 3.88 6.82
CA ARG A 107 -16.74 2.69 6.01
C ARG A 107 -16.09 2.76 4.63
N TRP A 108 -16.21 3.90 3.95
CA TRP A 108 -15.57 4.13 2.66
C TRP A 108 -14.06 3.83 2.71
N LEU A 109 -13.36 4.38 3.71
CA LEU A 109 -11.92 4.13 3.85
C LEU A 109 -11.60 2.66 4.17
N MET A 110 -12.36 2.04 5.06
CA MET A 110 -12.19 0.62 5.40
C MET A 110 -12.42 -0.28 4.18
N ASN A 111 -13.43 0.02 3.35
CA ASN A 111 -13.73 -0.77 2.16
C ASN A 111 -12.57 -0.74 1.16
N ILE A 112 -11.94 0.41 0.96
CA ILE A 112 -10.78 0.53 0.07
C ILE A 112 -9.53 -0.07 0.71
N ASN A 113 -9.16 0.42 1.91
CA ASN A 113 -7.84 0.14 2.49
C ASN A 113 -7.71 -1.28 3.07
N PHE A 114 -8.80 -1.87 3.52
CA PHE A 114 -8.80 -3.19 4.15
C PHE A 114 -9.52 -4.24 3.30
N TRP A 115 -10.79 -4.02 2.95
CA TRP A 115 -11.53 -5.02 2.17
C TRP A 115 -10.94 -5.19 0.77
N GLY A 116 -10.46 -4.13 0.12
CA GLY A 116 -9.74 -4.25 -1.15
C GLY A 116 -8.51 -5.17 -1.07
N VAL A 117 -7.77 -5.14 0.05
CA VAL A 117 -6.67 -6.07 0.29
C VAL A 117 -7.18 -7.50 0.49
N VAL A 118 -8.27 -7.67 1.26
CA VAL A 118 -8.88 -8.99 1.50
C VAL A 118 -9.37 -9.61 0.20
N TYR A 119 -10.08 -8.85 -0.64
CA TYR A 119 -10.56 -9.31 -1.94
C TYR A 119 -9.41 -9.67 -2.88
N GLY A 120 -8.38 -8.82 -2.98
CA GLY A 120 -7.18 -9.10 -3.78
C GLY A 120 -6.52 -10.42 -3.37
N VAL A 121 -6.34 -10.65 -2.07
CA VAL A 121 -5.84 -11.94 -1.57
C VAL A 121 -6.79 -13.08 -1.91
N LYS A 122 -8.08 -12.92 -1.63
CA LYS A 122 -9.09 -13.99 -1.80
C LYS A 122 -9.15 -14.52 -3.22
N TYR A 123 -9.15 -13.62 -4.21
CA TYR A 123 -9.35 -14.01 -5.60
C TYR A 123 -8.05 -14.39 -6.33
N PHE A 124 -6.88 -13.91 -5.89
CA PHE A 124 -5.60 -14.31 -6.49
C PHE A 124 -4.94 -15.50 -5.78
N LEU A 125 -5.26 -15.81 -4.53
CA LEU A 125 -4.62 -16.91 -3.80
C LEU A 125 -4.71 -18.27 -4.50
N PRO A 126 -5.85 -18.67 -5.13
CA PRO A 126 -5.93 -19.96 -5.83
C PRO A 126 -4.92 -20.10 -6.97
N VAL A 127 -4.73 -19.04 -7.78
CA VAL A 127 -3.76 -19.08 -8.89
C VAL A 127 -2.31 -19.00 -8.39
N LEU A 128 -2.05 -18.25 -7.31
CA LEU A 128 -0.73 -18.17 -6.68
C LEU A 128 -0.29 -19.53 -6.12
N LYS A 129 -1.21 -20.31 -5.54
CA LYS A 129 -0.93 -21.66 -5.04
C LYS A 129 -0.52 -22.66 -6.14
N GLN A 130 -0.87 -22.40 -7.39
CA GLN A 130 -0.51 -23.23 -8.54
C GLN A 130 0.89 -22.92 -9.10
N GLN A 131 1.54 -21.86 -8.64
CA GLN A 131 2.86 -21.47 -9.13
C GLN A 131 3.98 -22.21 -8.37
N PRO A 132 5.15 -22.45 -8.97
CA PRO A 132 6.29 -23.00 -8.24
C PRO A 132 6.76 -22.12 -7.09
N ARG A 133 6.57 -20.81 -7.22
CA ARG A 133 6.85 -19.77 -6.23
C ARG A 133 5.93 -18.59 -6.46
N ALA A 134 5.33 -18.09 -5.41
CA ALA A 134 4.47 -16.91 -5.48
C ALA A 134 4.66 -15.99 -4.25
N HIS A 135 4.21 -14.73 -4.36
CA HIS A 135 4.34 -13.76 -3.29
C HIS A 135 3.12 -12.83 -3.23
N ILE A 136 2.62 -12.58 -2.04
CA ILE A 136 1.60 -11.57 -1.74
C ILE A 136 2.25 -10.45 -0.94
N VAL A 137 2.06 -9.22 -1.39
CA VAL A 137 2.51 -8.00 -0.72
C VAL A 137 1.29 -7.18 -0.35
N ASN A 138 1.05 -6.99 0.93
CA ASN A 138 -0.02 -6.11 1.43
C ASN A 138 0.58 -4.82 1.99
N VAL A 139 0.20 -3.69 1.41
CA VAL A 139 0.73 -2.38 1.81
C VAL A 139 -0.09 -1.81 2.97
N SER A 140 0.49 -1.90 4.17
CA SER A 140 0.03 -1.24 5.38
C SER A 140 0.59 0.20 5.46
N SER A 141 1.14 0.61 6.58
CA SER A 141 1.75 1.91 6.87
C SER A 141 2.53 1.83 8.19
N VAL A 142 3.35 2.83 8.50
CA VAL A 142 3.77 3.08 9.89
C VAL A 142 2.57 3.33 10.80
N PHE A 143 1.43 3.80 10.26
CA PHE A 143 0.18 3.92 11.00
C PHE A 143 -0.58 2.60 11.18
N GLY A 144 -0.02 1.49 10.71
CA GLY A 144 -0.33 0.12 11.15
C GLY A 144 0.58 -0.36 12.30
N LEU A 145 1.48 0.51 12.81
CA LEU A 145 2.34 0.26 13.97
C LEU A 145 2.02 1.23 15.11
N VAL A 146 1.70 2.47 14.78
CA VAL A 146 1.33 3.55 15.71
C VAL A 146 0.08 4.26 15.22
N ALA A 147 -0.67 4.87 16.14
CA ALA A 147 -1.94 5.54 15.84
C ALA A 147 -1.87 7.02 16.24
N PRO A 148 -1.56 7.94 15.31
CA PRO A 148 -1.56 9.38 15.60
C PRO A 148 -2.96 9.98 15.65
N VAL A 149 -3.09 11.10 16.36
CA VAL A 149 -4.34 11.88 16.44
C VAL A 149 -4.79 12.29 15.02
N GLY A 150 -6.11 12.27 14.79
CA GLY A 150 -6.72 12.62 13.50
C GLY A 150 -6.61 11.54 12.43
N GLN A 151 -6.22 10.31 12.79
CA GLN A 151 -6.02 9.20 11.87
C GLN A 151 -6.77 7.93 12.32
N SER A 152 -7.90 8.06 12.99
CA SER A 152 -8.63 6.93 13.57
C SER A 152 -9.01 5.88 12.53
N ALA A 153 -9.68 6.25 11.44
CA ALA A 153 -10.08 5.34 10.38
C ALA A 153 -8.86 4.78 9.61
N TYR A 154 -7.91 5.65 9.26
CA TYR A 154 -6.73 5.23 8.50
C TYR A 154 -5.86 4.25 9.32
N SER A 155 -5.56 4.58 10.58
CA SER A 155 -4.79 3.68 11.44
C SER A 155 -5.53 2.36 11.66
N ALA A 156 -6.83 2.39 11.96
CA ALA A 156 -7.63 1.17 12.11
C ALA A 156 -7.51 0.26 10.88
N SER A 157 -7.65 0.82 9.66
CA SER A 157 -7.51 0.05 8.42
C SER A 157 -6.12 -0.56 8.24
N LYS A 158 -5.06 0.20 8.57
CA LYS A 158 -3.68 -0.25 8.38
C LYS A 158 -3.23 -1.25 9.46
N PHE A 159 -3.77 -1.16 10.68
CA PHE A 159 -3.63 -2.22 11.69
C PHE A 159 -4.38 -3.48 11.27
N ALA A 160 -5.60 -3.37 10.71
CA ALA A 160 -6.35 -4.50 10.19
C ALA A 160 -5.59 -5.22 9.06
N VAL A 161 -5.03 -4.48 8.09
CA VAL A 161 -4.16 -5.05 7.04
C VAL A 161 -2.97 -5.80 7.64
N ARG A 162 -2.31 -5.23 8.65
CA ARG A 162 -1.20 -5.89 9.32
C ARG A 162 -1.64 -7.19 9.97
N GLY A 163 -2.69 -7.15 10.81
CA GLY A 163 -3.18 -8.34 11.52
C GLY A 163 -3.58 -9.45 10.56
N PHE A 164 -4.36 -9.11 9.51
CA PHE A 164 -4.73 -10.03 8.45
C PHE A 164 -3.51 -10.65 7.74
N THR A 165 -2.51 -9.83 7.41
CA THR A 165 -1.30 -10.29 6.72
C THR A 165 -0.45 -11.21 7.59
N GLU A 166 -0.35 -10.92 8.89
CA GLU A 166 0.40 -11.77 9.85
C GLU A 166 -0.25 -13.14 9.99
N VAL A 167 -1.59 -13.23 10.11
CA VAL A 167 -2.32 -14.51 10.14
C VAL A 167 -2.17 -15.26 8.82
N LEU A 168 -2.40 -14.60 7.68
CA LEU A 168 -2.28 -15.22 6.37
C LEU A 168 -0.89 -15.84 6.13
N ARG A 169 0.17 -15.19 6.63
CA ARG A 169 1.53 -15.72 6.56
C ARG A 169 1.67 -17.04 7.32
N HIS A 170 1.06 -17.15 8.51
CA HIS A 170 1.10 -18.38 9.29
C HIS A 170 0.27 -19.49 8.65
N GLU A 171 -0.90 -19.16 8.09
CA GLU A 171 -1.75 -20.12 7.37
C GLU A 171 -1.08 -20.67 6.09
N LEU A 172 -0.17 -19.90 5.49
CA LEU A 172 0.56 -20.28 4.27
C LEU A 172 1.98 -20.78 4.55
N GLU A 173 2.35 -20.96 5.83
CA GLU A 173 3.66 -21.49 6.20
C GLU A 173 3.87 -22.87 5.58
N GLY A 174 5.05 -23.10 5.01
CA GLY A 174 5.37 -24.34 4.29
C GLY A 174 4.81 -24.45 2.87
N SER A 175 3.98 -23.47 2.42
CA SER A 175 3.50 -23.42 1.04
C SER A 175 4.48 -22.71 0.11
N ASN A 176 4.15 -22.70 -1.19
CA ASN A 176 4.89 -21.96 -2.22
C ASN A 176 4.59 -20.44 -2.22
N VAL A 177 3.63 -19.95 -1.40
CA VAL A 177 3.18 -18.55 -1.39
C VAL A 177 3.77 -17.83 -0.18
N PHE A 178 4.64 -16.86 -0.42
CA PHE A 178 5.18 -15.97 0.62
C PHE A 178 4.29 -14.76 0.82
N VAL A 179 4.28 -14.22 2.03
CA VAL A 179 3.45 -13.07 2.37
C VAL A 179 4.27 -12.01 3.09
N SER A 180 4.25 -10.79 2.57
CA SER A 180 4.90 -9.61 3.18
C SER A 180 3.90 -8.55 3.58
N CYS A 181 4.07 -7.99 4.78
CA CYS A 181 3.44 -6.75 5.19
C CYS A 181 4.40 -5.59 5.04
N VAL A 182 4.01 -4.56 4.27
CA VAL A 182 4.83 -3.38 4.03
C VAL A 182 4.38 -2.24 4.93
N HIS A 183 5.32 -1.58 5.58
CA HIS A 183 5.08 -0.42 6.43
C HIS A 183 5.89 0.78 5.93
N PRO A 184 5.36 1.53 4.95
CA PRO A 184 5.97 2.78 4.50
C PRO A 184 5.94 3.82 5.63
N GLY A 185 7.05 4.53 5.83
CA GLY A 185 7.12 5.78 6.57
C GLY A 185 6.59 6.96 5.75
N GLY A 186 7.21 8.11 5.89
CA GLY A 186 6.90 9.26 5.06
C GLY A 186 7.40 9.09 3.61
N ILE A 187 6.48 8.85 2.67
CA ILE A 187 6.77 8.73 1.24
C ILE A 187 6.09 9.87 0.48
N ARG A 188 6.84 10.59 -0.36
CA ARG A 188 6.29 11.65 -1.23
C ARG A 188 5.36 11.06 -2.28
N THR A 189 4.06 11.18 -2.03
CA THR A 189 2.97 10.74 -2.91
C THR A 189 1.81 11.71 -2.80
N ALA A 190 0.89 11.66 -3.74
CA ALA A 190 -0.31 12.49 -3.73
C ALA A 190 -1.38 12.06 -2.69
N ILE A 191 -1.08 11.12 -1.79
CA ILE A 191 -2.07 10.56 -0.86
C ILE A 191 -2.66 11.62 0.09
N ALA A 192 -1.85 12.58 0.54
CA ALA A 192 -2.34 13.67 1.41
C ALA A 192 -3.14 14.71 0.62
N GLN A 193 -2.67 15.06 -0.60
CA GLN A 193 -3.37 15.99 -1.48
C GLN A 193 -4.73 15.45 -1.93
N ARG A 194 -4.83 14.14 -2.18
CA ARG A 194 -6.06 13.44 -2.58
C ARG A 194 -6.90 12.95 -1.40
N ALA A 195 -6.45 13.19 -0.16
CA ALA A 195 -7.18 12.76 1.03
C ALA A 195 -8.59 13.33 1.07
N ARG A 196 -9.57 12.51 1.47
CA ARG A 196 -10.90 13.01 1.81
C ARG A 196 -10.81 13.80 3.11
N LEU A 197 -11.52 14.91 3.19
CA LEU A 197 -11.71 15.65 4.44
C LEU A 197 -12.98 15.12 5.12
N GLY A 198 -12.93 14.89 6.40
CA GLY A 198 -14.11 14.51 7.18
C GLY A 198 -15.23 15.54 7.03
N ALA A 199 -16.48 15.08 7.01
CA ALA A 199 -17.64 15.92 6.70
C ALA A 199 -17.77 17.18 7.58
N ASN A 200 -17.31 17.10 8.82
CA ASN A 200 -17.36 18.20 9.80
C ASN A 200 -15.97 18.80 10.09
N ALA A 201 -14.93 18.42 9.36
CA ALA A 201 -13.59 18.93 9.58
C ALA A 201 -13.43 20.34 8.98
N PRO A 202 -12.70 21.26 9.64
CA PRO A 202 -12.42 22.58 9.09
C PRO A 202 -11.69 22.51 7.75
N ALA A 203 -12.06 23.34 6.76
CA ALA A 203 -11.45 23.33 5.43
C ALA A 203 -9.91 23.49 5.46
N ARG A 204 -9.39 24.34 6.36
CA ARG A 204 -7.94 24.54 6.60
C ARG A 204 -7.19 23.26 6.99
N SER A 205 -7.89 22.26 7.53
CA SER A 205 -7.27 21.00 7.96
C SER A 205 -6.58 20.26 6.82
N ARG A 206 -7.03 20.42 5.57
CA ARG A 206 -6.37 19.81 4.40
C ARG A 206 -5.01 20.45 4.14
N GLU A 207 -4.95 21.79 4.06
CA GLU A 207 -3.70 22.52 3.79
C GLU A 207 -2.66 22.27 4.89
N GLU A 208 -3.10 22.32 6.15
CA GLU A 208 -2.24 22.01 7.29
C GLU A 208 -1.73 20.56 7.27
N ALA A 209 -2.58 19.60 6.91
CA ALA A 209 -2.20 18.19 6.81
C ALA A 209 -1.24 17.94 5.65
N VAL A 210 -1.47 18.54 4.47
CA VAL A 210 -0.57 18.46 3.30
C VAL A 210 0.79 19.06 3.65
N ALA A 211 0.81 20.27 4.20
CA ALA A 211 2.06 20.94 4.59
C ALA A 211 2.84 20.17 5.67
N ARG A 212 2.13 19.49 6.58
CA ARG A 212 2.74 18.60 7.57
C ARG A 212 3.29 17.33 6.90
N PHE A 213 2.51 16.72 6.02
CA PHE A 213 2.90 15.52 5.30
C PHE A 213 4.16 15.77 4.49
N ASP A 214 4.22 16.84 3.69
CA ASP A 214 5.37 17.17 2.85
C ASP A 214 6.66 17.35 3.67
N ARG A 215 6.57 17.89 4.88
CA ARG A 215 7.72 18.00 5.80
C ARG A 215 8.20 16.65 6.35
N LEU A 216 7.31 15.66 6.43
CA LEU A 216 7.56 14.36 7.06
C LEU A 216 7.82 13.24 6.04
N THR A 217 7.93 13.56 4.74
CA THR A 217 8.08 12.57 3.66
C THR A 217 9.46 12.64 2.99
N PRO A 218 10.53 12.16 3.65
CA PRO A 218 11.87 12.22 3.11
C PRO A 218 12.13 11.26 1.95
N ASN A 219 11.36 10.15 1.86
CA ASN A 219 11.62 9.09 0.90
C ASN A 219 10.79 9.29 -0.37
N SER A 220 11.32 8.89 -1.53
CA SER A 220 10.58 8.92 -2.79
C SER A 220 9.74 7.65 -3.00
N ALA A 221 8.81 7.70 -3.97
CA ALA A 221 8.02 6.54 -4.38
C ALA A 221 8.92 5.46 -5.01
N GLU A 222 9.93 5.87 -5.77
CA GLU A 222 10.91 4.99 -6.42
C GLU A 222 11.77 4.25 -5.40
N GLU A 223 12.24 4.93 -4.35
CA GLU A 223 12.98 4.32 -3.24
C GLU A 223 12.09 3.31 -2.48
N ALA A 224 10.81 3.66 -2.28
CA ALA A 224 9.85 2.76 -1.65
C ALA A 224 9.61 1.51 -2.50
N ALA A 225 9.40 1.65 -3.81
CA ALA A 225 9.24 0.54 -4.74
C ALA A 225 10.48 -0.37 -4.76
N ALA A 226 11.68 0.21 -4.87
CA ALA A 226 12.92 -0.55 -4.84
C ALA A 226 13.08 -1.36 -3.54
N ARG A 227 12.72 -0.76 -2.40
CA ARG A 227 12.79 -1.44 -1.10
C ARG A 227 11.77 -2.58 -0.99
N ILE A 228 10.55 -2.40 -1.54
CA ILE A 228 9.54 -3.46 -1.59
C ILE A 228 10.05 -4.62 -2.42
N LEU A 229 10.52 -4.37 -3.65
CA LEU A 229 11.01 -5.42 -4.55
C LEU A 229 12.22 -6.16 -3.96
N GLN A 230 13.13 -5.46 -3.29
CA GLN A 230 14.22 -6.09 -2.55
C GLN A 230 13.69 -7.03 -1.44
N GLY A 231 12.67 -6.60 -0.71
CA GLY A 231 12.03 -7.42 0.32
C GLY A 231 11.34 -8.67 -0.24
N VAL A 232 10.68 -8.53 -1.38
CA VAL A 232 10.07 -9.65 -2.13
C VAL A 232 11.11 -10.68 -2.53
N GLU A 233 12.24 -10.25 -3.11
CA GLU A 233 13.32 -11.15 -3.47
C GLU A 233 13.90 -11.92 -2.29
N ARG A 234 14.04 -11.23 -1.15
CA ARG A 234 14.59 -11.79 0.10
C ARG A 234 13.54 -12.52 0.94
N ARG A 235 12.27 -12.54 0.50
CA ARG A 235 11.14 -13.12 1.25
C ARG A 235 11.00 -12.52 2.65
N GLU A 236 11.22 -11.21 2.78
CA GLU A 236 11.09 -10.55 4.06
C GLU A 236 9.61 -10.49 4.48
N PRO A 237 9.22 -11.03 5.64
CA PRO A 237 7.82 -11.05 6.07
C PRO A 237 7.30 -9.66 6.47
N ARG A 238 8.22 -8.75 6.81
CA ARG A 238 7.94 -7.39 7.26
C ARG A 238 8.91 -6.41 6.63
N ILE A 239 8.39 -5.53 5.79
CA ILE A 239 9.20 -4.58 5.02
C ILE A 239 8.96 -3.17 5.56
N LEU A 240 9.95 -2.62 6.26
CA LEU A 240 9.95 -1.24 6.75
C LEU A 240 10.64 -0.35 5.70
N ILE A 241 10.00 0.79 5.35
CA ILE A 241 10.54 1.75 4.38
C ILE A 241 10.79 3.08 5.06
N GLY A 242 12.05 3.53 5.00
CA GLY A 242 12.52 4.75 5.61
C GLY A 242 13.15 4.54 6.99
N ARG A 243 13.95 5.50 7.42
CA ARG A 243 14.56 5.53 8.76
C ARG A 243 13.50 5.79 9.84
N ASP A 244 12.54 6.64 9.52
CA ASP A 244 11.39 6.98 10.34
C ASP A 244 10.57 5.74 10.71
N ALA A 245 10.26 4.89 9.72
CA ALA A 245 9.52 3.64 9.96
C ALA A 245 10.25 2.72 10.94
N ARG A 246 11.58 2.58 10.81
CA ARG A 246 12.39 1.76 11.73
C ARG A 246 12.42 2.35 13.14
N GLN A 247 12.57 3.66 13.27
CA GLN A 247 12.58 4.33 14.57
C GLN A 247 11.21 4.23 15.27
N ILE A 248 10.13 4.39 14.53
CA ILE A 248 8.75 4.27 15.02
C ILE A 248 8.48 2.84 15.48
N ASP A 249 8.91 1.84 14.71
CA ASP A 249 8.75 0.43 15.06
C ASP A 249 9.45 0.09 16.38
N VAL A 250 10.69 0.50 16.54
CA VAL A 250 11.45 0.29 17.79
C VAL A 250 10.80 1.04 18.96
N LEU A 251 10.42 2.29 18.76
CA LEU A 251 9.78 3.10 19.80
C LEU A 251 8.47 2.46 20.29
N GLN A 252 7.63 2.00 19.36
CA GLN A 252 6.35 1.37 19.70
C GLN A 252 6.56 0.07 20.50
N ARG A 253 7.55 -0.75 20.13
CA ARG A 253 7.87 -2.00 20.85
C ARG A 253 8.37 -1.75 22.26
N LEU A 254 9.20 -0.73 22.44
CA LEU A 254 9.79 -0.41 23.75
C LEU A 254 8.82 0.40 24.64
N ARG A 255 7.89 1.16 24.04
CA ARG A 255 6.96 2.03 24.77
C ARG A 255 5.52 1.91 24.23
N PRO A 256 4.90 0.72 24.29
CA PRO A 256 3.62 0.45 23.61
C PRO A 256 2.47 1.35 24.09
N ALA A 257 2.46 1.76 25.36
CA ALA A 257 1.42 2.62 25.93
C ALA A 257 1.76 4.12 25.87
N THR A 258 3.03 4.49 25.69
CA THR A 258 3.47 5.89 25.85
C THR A 258 4.22 6.46 24.65
N TYR A 259 4.38 5.68 23.56
CA TYR A 259 5.08 6.12 22.35
C TYR A 259 4.52 7.45 21.81
N TRP A 260 3.21 7.68 21.96
CA TRP A 260 2.57 8.89 21.46
C TRP A 260 3.14 10.16 22.08
N LYS A 261 3.45 10.16 23.38
CA LYS A 261 4.06 11.30 24.06
C LYS A 261 5.40 11.70 23.44
N ALA A 262 6.18 10.73 22.96
CA ALA A 262 7.45 10.98 22.28
C ALA A 262 7.26 11.43 20.82
N LEU A 263 6.28 10.86 20.12
CA LEU A 263 5.97 11.26 18.73
C LEU A 263 5.34 12.65 18.67
N ALA A 264 4.41 12.98 19.58
CA ALA A 264 3.74 14.28 19.62
C ALA A 264 4.74 15.44 19.75
N LYS A 265 5.79 15.28 20.58
CA LYS A 265 6.84 16.28 20.71
C LYS A 265 7.57 16.52 19.38
N ARG A 266 7.92 15.45 18.64
CA ARG A 266 8.59 15.56 17.32
C ARG A 266 7.70 16.19 16.24
N VAL A 267 6.39 15.97 16.32
CA VAL A 267 5.41 16.49 15.36
C VAL A 267 5.10 17.97 15.64
N GLN A 268 5.20 18.41 16.90
CA GLN A 268 4.93 19.78 17.35
C GLN A 268 6.15 20.69 17.29
N GLU A 269 7.37 20.15 17.39
CA GLU A 269 8.60 20.95 17.28
C GLU A 269 8.77 21.41 15.83
N PRO A 270 8.86 22.75 15.58
CA PRO A 270 9.32 23.23 14.29
C PRO A 270 10.74 22.66 14.05
N THR A 271 10.95 22.01 12.90
CA THR A 271 12.28 21.51 12.53
C THR A 271 13.27 22.66 12.64
N ARG A 272 14.16 22.62 13.64
CA ARG A 272 15.34 23.48 13.65
C ARG A 272 16.08 23.19 12.35
N LYS A 273 16.15 24.19 11.45
CA LYS A 273 17.05 24.14 10.31
C LYS A 273 18.47 23.97 10.84
N PRO A 274 19.29 23.15 10.15
CA PRO A 274 20.71 23.04 10.44
C PRO A 274 21.42 24.38 10.24
#